data_7643f3717da507c2048a4116c69f89b8
#
_entry.id   7643f3717da507c2048a4116c69f89b8
#
_cell.length_a   1.000
_cell.length_b   1.000
_cell.length_c   1.000
_cell.angle_alpha   90.00
_cell.angle_beta   90.00
_cell.angle_gamma   90.00
#
_symmetry.space_group_name_H-M   'P 1'
#
loop_
_entity.id
_entity.type
_entity.pdbx_description
1 polymer ?
#
loop_
_entity_poly.entity_id
_entity_poly.type
_entity_poly.pdbx_seq_one_letter_code
_entity_poly.pdbx_strand_id
1 'polypeptide(L)'
;MALLLGFLGALPWVTAQTPPNVVTETVPSQPPSGLSGDSTIPPLTGGSAGKPPQLAGAPPLTAPATADAPAITLWYGATLPAGHRGDPQKWVNVLGNVASAAPLTALHYTLNGGPTRPLAVGPDNMRLARPGDFNIELDYTDLRAGANSVVITAVDETGATAQATVTVDYRGGSVTWSPQTYIYDWATATRIDDLAQVVDGEWALDGGGVRPTVFDFDRLLALGDLSWRDYTVTVPITVFGIDESGYAGASNGPGVGVMVRWQGHYDAGNGVTPRTGWRRLGGLGWYRWQKEGEVYTEGFQLLGHNGRELGTSARRLNFGVTYIFKLAVTTNPDPALPATYRFKVWSASQAEPVAWDIERRGMAGEPTGGSLLLLAHHVDARFGAVRVDLAAVRPRPTLTILTDGAGGGRIVTSPALPPRFGEDVLLFPAPDLGSRFGGWAGALEGTANPGVVTLFESTSITATFTTGGNGIALPVVLGNE
;
A
#
# COMPACT_ATOMS: atom_id res chain seq x y z
N MET A 1 16.70 -7.23 17.30
CA MET A 1 16.66 -7.20 18.78
C MET A 1 16.37 -5.76 19.18
N ALA A 2 15.09 -5.41 19.28
CA ALA A 2 14.64 -4.15 19.84
C ALA A 2 13.35 -4.44 20.58
N LEU A 3 13.44 -4.32 21.90
CA LEU A 3 12.35 -4.49 22.86
C LEU A 3 11.35 -3.34 22.70
N LEU A 4 10.07 -3.67 22.66
CA LEU A 4 8.99 -2.80 23.14
C LEU A 4 8.37 -3.48 24.34
N LEU A 5 8.84 -3.11 25.51
CA LEU A 5 8.22 -3.40 26.80
C LEU A 5 7.27 -2.25 27.14
N GLY A 6 6.00 -2.57 27.28
CA GLY A 6 5.04 -1.69 27.92
C GLY A 6 5.36 -1.55 29.40
N PHE A 7 5.51 -0.33 29.85
CA PHE A 7 5.54 0.02 31.28
C PHE A 7 4.25 0.73 31.67
N LEU A 8 3.47 0.06 32.50
CA LEU A 8 2.51 0.70 33.39
C LEU A 8 3.30 1.24 34.59
N GLY A 9 3.50 2.53 34.63
CA GLY A 9 4.06 3.24 35.77
C GLY A 9 3.44 4.62 35.86
N ALA A 10 2.63 4.85 36.87
CA ALA A 10 2.03 6.12 37.17
C ALA A 10 3.10 7.14 37.56
N LEU A 11 3.22 8.26 36.84
CA LEU A 11 3.89 9.48 37.27
C LEU A 11 3.13 10.71 36.74
N PRO A 12 3.30 11.88 37.39
CA PRO A 12 2.30 12.93 37.41
C PRO A 12 2.32 13.80 36.14
N TRP A 13 1.14 14.25 35.79
CA TRP A 13 0.74 15.30 34.86
C TRP A 13 1.83 16.29 34.45
N VAL A 14 2.50 16.02 33.33
CA VAL A 14 3.00 17.06 32.47
C VAL A 14 2.23 16.83 31.17
N THR A 15 1.35 17.77 30.86
CA THR A 15 0.67 17.80 29.55
C THR A 15 1.70 18.09 28.47
N ALA A 16 2.36 17.05 27.98
CA ALA A 16 3.00 17.11 26.69
C ALA A 16 1.89 16.94 25.66
N GLN A 17 1.50 18.04 25.03
CA GLN A 17 0.62 18.02 23.87
C GLN A 17 1.29 17.20 22.79
N THR A 18 0.67 16.08 22.47
CA THR A 18 0.98 15.29 21.28
C THR A 18 0.64 16.13 20.05
N PRO A 19 1.53 16.28 19.08
CA PRO A 19 1.15 16.90 17.82
C PRO A 19 0.16 15.95 17.12
N PRO A 20 -1.01 16.40 16.71
CA PRO A 20 -1.83 15.60 15.82
C PRO A 20 -1.50 15.93 14.38
N ASN A 21 -1.21 15.01 13.79
CA ASN A 21 -1.81 14.23 12.74
C ASN A 21 -1.76 14.90 11.38
N VAL A 22 -0.58 15.04 10.92
CA VAL A 22 -0.31 13.99 9.89
C VAL A 22 -0.70 12.70 10.55
N VAL A 23 -1.71 11.98 10.08
CA VAL A 23 -2.04 10.67 10.60
C VAL A 23 -0.85 9.77 10.30
N THR A 24 0.21 9.95 11.04
CA THR A 24 1.25 8.96 11.25
C THR A 24 0.77 8.12 12.40
N GLU A 25 -0.29 7.35 12.14
CA GLU A 25 -0.39 6.14 12.93
C GLU A 25 0.92 5.40 12.73
N THR A 26 1.51 5.00 13.82
CA THR A 26 2.55 3.98 13.85
C THR A 26 1.93 2.66 13.41
N VAL A 27 1.55 2.56 12.15
CA VAL A 27 1.29 1.29 11.50
C VAL A 27 2.64 0.60 11.43
N PRO A 28 2.76 -0.67 11.80
CA PRO A 28 4.02 -1.41 11.68
C PRO A 28 4.60 -1.17 10.31
N SER A 29 5.87 -0.83 10.24
CA SER A 29 6.61 -0.65 8.98
C SER A 29 6.75 -1.94 8.17
N GLN A 30 6.26 -3.04 8.71
CA GLN A 30 6.32 -4.37 8.12
C GLN A 30 4.93 -4.87 7.75
N PRO A 31 4.81 -5.68 6.69
CA PRO A 31 3.56 -6.35 6.36
C PRO A 31 3.09 -7.24 7.53
N PRO A 32 1.81 -7.60 7.54
CA PRO A 32 1.24 -8.42 8.61
C PRO A 32 1.97 -9.73 8.87
N SER A 33 2.69 -10.22 7.88
CA SER A 33 3.58 -11.36 8.05
C SER A 33 4.81 -11.08 8.91
N GLY A 34 5.24 -9.82 8.96
CA GLY A 34 6.37 -9.36 9.74
C GLY A 34 6.04 -9.00 11.18
N LEU A 35 4.91 -9.37 11.69
CA LEU A 35 4.57 -9.24 13.11
C LEU A 35 5.40 -10.18 13.97
N SER A 36 6.66 -10.27 13.59
CA SER A 36 7.65 -10.99 14.33
C SER A 36 7.94 -10.26 15.64
N GLY A 37 7.86 -10.98 16.69
CA GLY A 37 8.26 -10.54 18.02
C GLY A 37 7.13 -10.15 18.94
N ASP A 38 5.90 -10.01 18.48
CA ASP A 38 4.78 -10.02 19.40
C ASP A 38 4.30 -11.47 19.55
N SER A 39 4.68 -12.07 20.67
CA SER A 39 4.29 -13.41 21.07
C SER A 39 2.77 -13.59 21.29
N THR A 40 1.99 -12.62 20.87
CA THR A 40 0.53 -12.60 21.06
C THR A 40 -0.25 -13.20 19.89
N ILE A 41 0.42 -13.51 18.73
CA ILE A 41 -0.24 -14.31 17.70
C ILE A 41 -0.07 -15.77 18.09
N PRO A 42 -1.13 -16.45 18.54
CA PRO A 42 -1.00 -17.85 18.89
C PRO A 42 -0.58 -18.64 17.65
N PRO A 43 0.25 -19.69 17.81
CA PRO A 43 0.56 -20.58 16.72
C PRO A 43 -0.74 -21.16 16.16
N LEU A 44 -0.77 -21.38 14.84
CA LEU A 44 -1.93 -22.00 14.21
C LEU A 44 -2.23 -23.32 14.89
N THR A 45 -3.44 -23.45 15.41
CA THR A 45 -3.92 -24.71 16.02
C THR A 45 -4.23 -25.73 14.92
N GLY A 46 -3.21 -26.26 14.31
CA GLY A 46 -3.29 -27.33 13.30
C GLY A 46 -2.16 -28.30 13.56
N GLY A 47 -2.40 -29.58 13.38
CA GLY A 47 -1.37 -30.61 13.60
C GLY A 47 -0.09 -30.31 12.80
N SER A 48 1.04 -30.81 13.28
CA SER A 48 2.34 -30.72 12.61
C SER A 48 2.20 -31.07 11.12
N ALA A 49 2.56 -30.11 10.24
CA ALA A 49 2.70 -30.37 8.83
C ALA A 49 4.11 -30.89 8.54
N GLY A 50 4.28 -31.78 7.57
CA GLY A 50 5.59 -32.09 7.03
C GLY A 50 6.19 -30.86 6.35
N LYS A 51 7.52 -30.84 6.19
CA LYS A 51 8.20 -29.77 5.42
C LYS A 51 7.57 -29.64 4.03
N PRO A 52 7.09 -28.42 3.64
CA PRO A 52 6.49 -28.24 2.31
C PRO A 52 7.55 -28.36 1.19
N PRO A 53 7.13 -28.61 -0.07
CA PRO A 53 8.03 -28.61 -1.21
C PRO A 53 8.68 -27.23 -1.41
N GLN A 54 9.97 -27.23 -1.66
CA GLN A 54 10.75 -26.04 -1.91
C GLN A 54 10.76 -25.67 -3.38
N LEU A 55 10.61 -24.37 -3.70
CA LEU A 55 10.83 -23.84 -5.03
C LEU A 55 12.34 -23.63 -5.28
N ALA A 56 12.77 -23.87 -6.50
CA ALA A 56 14.08 -23.39 -6.94
C ALA A 56 14.04 -21.84 -6.96
N GLY A 57 15.05 -21.19 -6.40
CA GLY A 57 15.18 -19.74 -6.43
C GLY A 57 15.10 -19.20 -7.87
N ALA A 58 14.62 -17.96 -8.02
CA ALA A 58 14.62 -17.30 -9.32
C ALA A 58 16.04 -17.28 -9.91
N PRO A 59 16.20 -17.55 -11.23
CA PRO A 59 17.50 -17.45 -11.85
C PRO A 59 18.06 -16.03 -11.69
N PRO A 60 19.35 -15.89 -11.34
CA PRO A 60 19.96 -14.58 -11.30
C PRO A 60 19.91 -13.95 -12.69
N LEU A 61 19.61 -12.64 -12.75
CA LEU A 61 19.79 -11.88 -13.98
C LEU A 61 21.28 -11.96 -14.35
N THR A 62 21.57 -12.43 -15.56
CA THR A 62 22.95 -12.47 -16.07
C THR A 62 23.42 -11.04 -16.28
N ALA A 63 24.46 -10.64 -15.55
CA ALA A 63 25.14 -9.38 -15.83
C ALA A 63 25.73 -9.40 -17.24
N PRO A 64 25.76 -8.28 -17.96
CA PRO A 64 26.44 -8.18 -19.25
C PRO A 64 27.92 -8.53 -19.11
N ALA A 65 28.45 -9.28 -20.07
CA ALA A 65 29.80 -9.87 -20.03
C ALA A 65 30.94 -8.89 -20.38
N THR A 66 30.66 -7.61 -20.64
CA THR A 66 31.62 -6.57 -21.06
C THR A 66 31.42 -5.30 -20.24
N ALA A 67 32.46 -4.45 -20.14
CA ALA A 67 32.41 -3.16 -19.46
C ALA A 67 31.54 -2.13 -20.24
N ASP A 68 30.33 -2.55 -20.57
CA ASP A 68 29.34 -1.72 -21.25
C ASP A 68 28.57 -0.88 -20.23
N ALA A 69 28.00 0.23 -20.68
CA ALA A 69 27.16 1.10 -19.87
C ALA A 69 26.04 0.29 -19.15
N PRO A 70 25.53 0.77 -18.01
CA PRO A 70 24.39 0.14 -17.33
C PRO A 70 23.23 -0.13 -18.30
N ALA A 71 22.47 -1.20 -18.08
CA ALA A 71 21.30 -1.54 -18.87
C ALA A 71 20.03 -1.48 -18.00
N ILE A 72 19.08 -0.62 -18.39
CA ILE A 72 17.81 -0.44 -17.66
C ILE A 72 16.73 -1.28 -18.34
N THR A 73 16.13 -2.19 -17.58
CA THR A 73 14.98 -3.02 -18.00
C THR A 73 13.71 -2.58 -17.29
N LEU A 74 12.69 -2.22 -18.04
CA LEU A 74 11.36 -1.86 -17.54
C LEU A 74 10.47 -3.12 -17.59
N TRP A 75 9.97 -3.60 -16.45
CA TRP A 75 9.23 -4.87 -16.43
C TRP A 75 7.88 -4.80 -17.13
N TYR A 76 7.24 -3.62 -17.10
CA TYR A 76 5.92 -3.41 -17.67
C TYR A 76 5.93 -2.52 -18.91
N GLY A 77 7.13 -2.35 -19.53
CA GLY A 77 7.33 -1.63 -20.79
C GLY A 77 7.39 -0.11 -20.63
N ALA A 78 7.56 0.55 -21.78
CA ALA A 78 7.79 2.00 -21.84
C ALA A 78 6.50 2.86 -21.80
N THR A 79 5.34 2.24 -21.76
CA THR A 79 4.04 2.92 -21.62
C THR A 79 3.22 2.23 -20.55
N LEU A 80 2.84 2.97 -19.51
CA LEU A 80 2.11 2.48 -18.36
C LEU A 80 0.77 3.21 -18.24
N PRO A 81 -0.38 2.52 -18.43
CA PRO A 81 -1.69 3.09 -18.14
C PRO A 81 -1.89 3.13 -16.61
N ALA A 82 -2.30 4.28 -16.08
CA ALA A 82 -2.55 4.45 -14.66
C ALA A 82 -3.89 5.17 -14.41
N GLY A 83 -4.65 4.76 -13.40
CA GLY A 83 -5.95 5.31 -13.07
C GLY A 83 -7.10 4.94 -14.03
N HIS A 84 -6.85 4.17 -15.09
CA HIS A 84 -7.87 3.75 -16.05
C HIS A 84 -8.92 2.79 -15.47
N ARG A 85 -8.54 2.07 -14.42
CA ARG A 85 -9.36 1.10 -13.69
C ARG A 85 -9.58 1.49 -12.23
N GLY A 86 -9.47 2.79 -11.93
CA GLY A 86 -9.52 3.36 -10.59
C GLY A 86 -8.14 3.68 -10.03
N ASP A 87 -8.16 4.32 -8.87
CA ASP A 87 -6.95 4.68 -8.10
C ASP A 87 -6.87 3.78 -6.86
N PRO A 88 -6.20 2.61 -6.96
CA PRO A 88 -6.18 1.66 -5.84
C PRO A 88 -5.31 2.14 -4.67
N GLN A 89 -4.41 3.08 -4.89
CA GLN A 89 -3.57 3.75 -3.91
C GLN A 89 -3.18 5.15 -4.40
N LYS A 90 -2.51 5.91 -3.54
CA LYS A 90 -1.99 7.26 -3.85
C LYS A 90 -0.84 7.23 -4.88
N TRP A 91 -0.13 6.13 -5.00
CA TRP A 91 1.09 6.01 -5.80
C TRP A 91 0.83 5.28 -7.12
N VAL A 92 1.51 5.72 -8.18
CA VAL A 92 1.68 4.94 -9.41
C VAL A 92 3.10 4.38 -9.40
N ASN A 93 3.24 3.06 -9.55
CA ASN A 93 4.53 2.38 -9.48
C ASN A 93 5.13 2.18 -10.87
N VAL A 94 6.42 2.51 -11.02
CA VAL A 94 7.23 2.14 -12.20
C VAL A 94 8.35 1.23 -11.72
N LEU A 95 8.33 -0.02 -12.16
CA LEU A 95 9.21 -1.07 -11.69
C LEU A 95 10.16 -1.53 -12.79
N GLY A 96 11.37 -1.88 -12.38
CA GLY A 96 12.38 -2.40 -13.29
C GLY A 96 13.65 -2.82 -12.58
N ASN A 97 14.67 -3.08 -13.39
CA ASN A 97 15.99 -3.49 -12.93
C ASN A 97 17.07 -2.76 -13.71
N VAL A 98 18.19 -2.48 -13.05
CA VAL A 98 19.42 -1.98 -13.69
C VAL A 98 20.50 -3.02 -13.53
N ALA A 99 20.90 -3.62 -14.64
CA ALA A 99 22.09 -4.47 -14.70
C ALA A 99 23.31 -3.61 -15.05
N SER A 100 24.42 -3.77 -14.30
CA SER A 100 25.68 -3.09 -14.57
C SER A 100 26.85 -4.02 -14.24
N ALA A 101 27.89 -4.00 -15.07
CA ALA A 101 29.13 -4.74 -14.82
C ALA A 101 29.99 -4.06 -13.75
N ALA A 102 29.96 -2.72 -13.71
CA ALA A 102 30.59 -1.89 -12.69
C ALA A 102 29.55 -1.46 -11.63
N PRO A 103 29.95 -1.25 -10.38
CA PRO A 103 29.05 -0.76 -9.34
C PRO A 103 28.32 0.51 -9.74
N LEU A 104 27.01 0.58 -9.48
CA LEU A 104 26.22 1.79 -9.68
C LEU A 104 26.61 2.85 -8.65
N THR A 105 26.88 4.07 -9.12
CA THR A 105 27.13 5.24 -8.26
C THR A 105 25.89 6.12 -8.11
N ALA A 106 24.95 6.06 -9.07
CA ALA A 106 23.68 6.76 -8.97
C ALA A 106 22.58 6.05 -9.78
N LEU A 107 21.39 6.03 -9.20
CA LEU A 107 20.13 5.78 -9.89
C LEU A 107 19.15 6.86 -9.49
N HIS A 108 18.56 7.53 -10.47
CA HIS A 108 17.61 8.61 -10.21
C HIS A 108 16.61 8.76 -11.36
N TYR A 109 15.53 9.51 -11.12
CA TYR A 109 14.55 9.84 -12.14
C TYR A 109 14.14 11.31 -12.11
N THR A 110 13.57 11.77 -13.22
CA THR A 110 12.84 13.03 -13.33
C THR A 110 11.42 12.76 -13.81
N LEU A 111 10.46 13.53 -13.33
CA LEU A 111 9.06 13.51 -13.78
C LEU A 111 8.77 14.81 -14.53
N ASN A 112 8.32 14.73 -15.80
CA ASN A 112 7.96 15.86 -16.65
C ASN A 112 9.05 16.94 -16.76
N GLY A 113 10.33 16.55 -16.72
CA GLY A 113 11.46 17.47 -16.73
C GLY A 113 11.68 18.26 -15.43
N GLY A 114 11.00 17.87 -14.37
CA GLY A 114 11.15 18.45 -13.03
C GLY A 114 12.45 18.04 -12.32
N PRO A 115 12.57 18.29 -11.01
CA PRO A 115 13.78 18.00 -10.24
C PRO A 115 14.15 16.52 -10.27
N THR A 116 15.46 16.25 -10.19
CA THR A 116 16.03 14.92 -10.06
C THR A 116 15.68 14.34 -8.67
N ARG A 117 15.16 13.11 -8.65
CA ARG A 117 14.80 12.37 -7.44
C ARG A 117 15.61 11.07 -7.38
N PRO A 118 16.37 10.81 -6.31
CA PRO A 118 17.15 9.58 -6.17
C PRO A 118 16.26 8.37 -5.97
N LEU A 119 16.77 7.19 -6.36
CA LEU A 119 16.12 5.89 -6.18
C LEU A 119 17.00 4.97 -5.37
N ALA A 120 16.38 4.16 -4.52
CA ALA A 120 17.03 3.02 -3.93
C ALA A 120 17.22 1.90 -4.95
N VAL A 121 18.24 1.09 -4.74
CA VAL A 121 18.60 -0.05 -5.58
C VAL A 121 18.63 -1.30 -4.69
N GLY A 122 17.92 -2.34 -5.11
CA GLY A 122 17.87 -3.61 -4.41
C GLY A 122 19.21 -4.36 -4.37
N PRO A 123 19.28 -5.42 -3.55
CA PRO A 123 18.18 -5.92 -2.72
C PRO A 123 18.04 -5.14 -1.40
N ASP A 124 16.81 -4.97 -0.92
CA ASP A 124 16.52 -4.35 0.37
C ASP A 124 15.91 -5.32 1.40
N ASN A 125 15.81 -6.61 1.03
CA ASN A 125 15.16 -7.69 1.77
C ASN A 125 13.67 -7.44 2.05
N MET A 126 13.05 -6.58 1.27
CA MET A 126 11.62 -6.24 1.32
C MET A 126 11.05 -6.14 -0.10
N ARG A 127 10.90 -4.93 -0.62
CA ARG A 127 10.21 -4.67 -1.88
C ARG A 127 11.10 -4.85 -3.11
N LEU A 128 12.41 -4.69 -2.95
CA LEU A 128 13.42 -4.83 -4.00
C LEU A 128 14.17 -6.16 -3.79
N ALA A 129 13.80 -7.20 -4.54
CA ALA A 129 14.25 -8.57 -4.29
C ALA A 129 15.68 -8.83 -4.78
N ARG A 130 16.05 -8.29 -5.94
CA ARG A 130 17.30 -8.63 -6.63
C ARG A 130 18.25 -7.42 -6.71
N PRO A 131 19.55 -7.65 -6.87
CA PRO A 131 20.48 -6.58 -7.21
C PRO A 131 20.01 -5.79 -8.43
N GLY A 132 20.00 -4.47 -8.32
CA GLY A 132 19.56 -3.58 -9.37
C GLY A 132 18.05 -3.33 -9.47
N ASP A 133 17.21 -4.04 -8.72
CA ASP A 133 15.78 -3.77 -8.71
C ASP A 133 15.49 -2.35 -8.22
N PHE A 134 14.51 -1.70 -8.84
CA PHE A 134 13.99 -0.39 -8.41
C PHE A 134 12.47 -0.33 -8.52
N ASN A 135 11.87 0.55 -7.72
CA ASN A 135 10.43 0.83 -7.72
C ASN A 135 10.22 2.34 -7.49
N ILE A 136 9.80 3.04 -8.54
CA ILE A 136 9.46 4.46 -8.47
C ILE A 136 8.01 4.58 -8.01
N GLU A 137 7.76 5.40 -6.99
CA GLU A 137 6.43 5.70 -6.50
C GLU A 137 6.08 7.15 -6.84
N LEU A 138 5.31 7.33 -7.91
CA LEU A 138 4.83 8.63 -8.33
C LEU A 138 3.55 8.98 -7.57
N ASP A 139 3.55 10.08 -6.84
CA ASP A 139 2.32 10.61 -6.27
C ASP A 139 1.36 11.01 -7.41
N TYR A 140 0.12 10.55 -7.36
CA TYR A 140 -0.84 10.89 -8.40
C TYR A 140 -1.14 12.40 -8.46
N THR A 141 -0.85 13.16 -7.39
CA THR A 141 -0.98 14.61 -7.37
C THR A 141 0.11 15.32 -8.18
N ASP A 142 1.25 14.67 -8.39
CA ASP A 142 2.33 15.14 -9.27
C ASP A 142 2.05 14.83 -10.74
N LEU A 143 1.04 14.01 -11.05
CA LEU A 143 0.71 13.58 -12.40
C LEU A 143 -0.34 14.50 -13.05
N ARG A 144 -0.09 14.87 -14.27
CA ARG A 144 -1.07 15.55 -15.15
C ARG A 144 -2.00 14.50 -15.78
N ALA A 145 -3.24 14.87 -16.07
CA ALA A 145 -4.11 14.02 -16.89
C ALA A 145 -3.48 13.77 -18.28
N GLY A 146 -3.46 12.51 -18.72
CA GLY A 146 -2.79 12.08 -19.95
C GLY A 146 -1.32 11.71 -19.73
N ALA A 147 -0.48 11.97 -20.72
CA ALA A 147 0.89 11.51 -20.76
C ALA A 147 1.81 12.28 -19.81
N ASN A 148 2.54 11.53 -18.97
CA ASN A 148 3.60 12.02 -18.10
C ASN A 148 4.90 11.30 -18.45
N SER A 149 5.99 12.03 -18.59
CA SER A 149 7.30 11.46 -18.93
C SER A 149 8.13 11.24 -17.67
N VAL A 150 8.55 9.99 -17.45
CA VAL A 150 9.49 9.60 -16.40
C VAL A 150 10.79 9.19 -17.06
N VAL A 151 11.86 9.95 -16.86
CA VAL A 151 13.20 9.64 -17.38
C VAL A 151 14.03 9.09 -16.23
N ILE A 152 14.46 7.84 -16.36
CA ILE A 152 15.30 7.12 -15.41
C ILE A 152 16.74 7.17 -15.91
N THR A 153 17.69 7.52 -15.05
CA THR A 153 19.12 7.59 -15.39
C THR A 153 19.91 6.76 -14.40
N ALA A 154 20.75 5.86 -14.90
CA ALA A 154 21.72 5.07 -14.15
C ALA A 154 23.13 5.52 -14.49
N VAL A 155 24.02 5.61 -13.49
CA VAL A 155 25.44 5.95 -13.64
C VAL A 155 26.25 4.93 -12.86
N ASP A 156 27.30 4.39 -13.47
CA ASP A 156 28.24 3.48 -12.79
C ASP A 156 29.53 4.21 -12.32
N GLU A 157 30.41 3.48 -11.66
CA GLU A 157 31.68 4.04 -11.14
C GLU A 157 32.68 4.42 -12.23
N THR A 158 32.50 3.97 -13.47
CA THR A 158 33.32 4.38 -14.62
C THR A 158 32.84 5.70 -15.22
N GLY A 159 31.69 6.20 -14.80
CA GLY A 159 30.99 7.35 -15.34
C GLY A 159 30.14 7.02 -16.58
N ALA A 160 30.02 5.74 -16.95
CA ALA A 160 29.12 5.35 -18.02
C ALA A 160 27.66 5.51 -17.59
N THR A 161 26.82 5.96 -18.50
CA THR A 161 25.42 6.30 -18.23
C THR A 161 24.47 5.58 -19.15
N ALA A 162 23.29 5.23 -18.61
CA ALA A 162 22.14 4.76 -19.38
C ALA A 162 20.88 5.52 -19.00
N GLN A 163 19.97 5.63 -19.96
CA GLN A 163 18.66 6.23 -19.74
C GLN A 163 17.55 5.36 -20.30
N ALA A 164 16.42 5.34 -19.58
CA ALA A 164 15.16 4.77 -20.07
C ALA A 164 14.02 5.77 -19.80
N THR A 165 13.05 5.82 -20.70
CA THR A 165 11.88 6.68 -20.55
C THR A 165 10.62 5.84 -20.46
N VAL A 166 9.78 6.14 -19.47
CA VAL A 166 8.43 5.58 -19.31
C VAL A 166 7.42 6.71 -19.51
N THR A 167 6.43 6.48 -20.35
CA THR A 167 5.25 7.35 -20.45
C THR A 167 4.16 6.80 -19.56
N VAL A 168 3.80 7.51 -18.51
CA VAL A 168 2.64 7.18 -17.65
C VAL A 168 1.43 7.92 -18.20
N ASP A 169 0.50 7.18 -18.83
CA ASP A 169 -0.81 7.74 -19.27
C ASP A 169 -1.78 7.69 -18.10
N TYR A 170 -1.91 8.82 -17.41
CA TYR A 170 -2.67 8.92 -16.17
C TYR A 170 -4.10 9.43 -16.40
N ARG A 171 -5.07 8.66 -15.92
CA ARG A 171 -6.51 8.99 -15.98
C ARG A 171 -7.21 8.84 -14.63
N GLY A 172 -6.46 9.11 -13.57
CA GLY A 172 -6.99 8.96 -12.21
C GLY A 172 -8.22 9.82 -11.95
N GLY A 173 -9.12 9.29 -11.11
CA GLY A 173 -10.39 9.92 -10.77
C GLY A 173 -11.43 9.95 -11.90
N SER A 174 -11.14 9.33 -13.06
CA SER A 174 -12.08 9.27 -14.20
C SER A 174 -13.13 8.18 -14.07
N VAL A 175 -12.90 7.18 -13.22
CA VAL A 175 -13.82 6.06 -13.04
C VAL A 175 -14.88 6.41 -12.02
N THR A 176 -16.17 6.24 -12.40
CA THR A 176 -17.28 6.33 -11.46
C THR A 176 -17.70 4.93 -11.04
N TRP A 177 -17.57 4.65 -9.76
CA TRP A 177 -17.94 3.36 -9.19
C TRP A 177 -19.38 3.36 -8.70
N SER A 178 -20.08 2.23 -8.90
CA SER A 178 -21.43 2.01 -8.42
C SER A 178 -21.60 0.58 -7.91
N PRO A 179 -22.56 0.31 -7.01
CA PRO A 179 -22.88 -1.03 -6.55
C PRO A 179 -23.23 -1.95 -7.70
N GLN A 180 -22.36 -2.89 -8.01
CA GLN A 180 -22.54 -3.95 -9.01
C GLN A 180 -21.41 -4.99 -8.92
N THR A 181 -21.47 -6.02 -9.75
CA THR A 181 -20.38 -6.97 -9.91
C THR A 181 -19.36 -6.48 -10.94
N TYR A 182 -18.09 -6.51 -10.56
CA TYR A 182 -16.94 -6.28 -11.42
C TYR A 182 -16.14 -7.57 -11.57
N ILE A 183 -15.67 -7.85 -12.78
CA ILE A 183 -14.85 -9.02 -13.08
C ILE A 183 -13.55 -8.56 -13.73
N TYR A 184 -12.44 -8.98 -13.14
CA TYR A 184 -11.09 -8.80 -13.67
C TYR A 184 -10.63 -10.16 -14.22
N ASP A 185 -10.82 -10.35 -15.51
CA ASP A 185 -10.53 -11.61 -16.20
C ASP A 185 -9.20 -11.50 -16.93
N TRP A 186 -8.17 -12.12 -16.38
CA TRP A 186 -6.83 -12.12 -16.95
C TRP A 186 -6.74 -12.74 -18.33
N ALA A 187 -7.69 -13.62 -18.70
CA ALA A 187 -7.75 -14.20 -20.05
C ALA A 187 -8.09 -13.16 -21.14
N THR A 188 -8.66 -12.02 -20.74
CA THR A 188 -8.98 -10.91 -21.66
C THR A 188 -7.90 -9.84 -21.70
N ALA A 189 -6.91 -9.91 -20.80
CA ALA A 189 -5.83 -8.94 -20.71
C ALA A 189 -4.69 -9.30 -21.65
N THR A 190 -4.08 -8.29 -22.26
CA THR A 190 -2.82 -8.44 -22.99
C THR A 190 -1.63 -8.08 -22.11
N ARG A 191 -1.86 -7.30 -21.07
CA ARG A 191 -0.91 -6.82 -20.07
C ARG A 191 -1.57 -6.84 -18.69
N ILE A 192 -0.76 -6.93 -17.63
CA ILE A 192 -1.28 -6.91 -16.25
C ILE A 192 -1.90 -5.56 -15.93
N ASP A 193 -1.29 -4.49 -16.38
CA ASP A 193 -1.73 -3.11 -16.17
C ASP A 193 -3.03 -2.73 -16.94
N ASP A 194 -3.53 -3.63 -17.82
CA ASP A 194 -4.88 -3.51 -18.36
C ASP A 194 -5.96 -3.70 -17.28
N LEU A 195 -5.66 -4.44 -16.19
CA LEU A 195 -6.63 -4.81 -15.17
C LEU A 195 -6.25 -4.38 -13.75
N ALA A 196 -4.96 -4.33 -13.42
CA ALA A 196 -4.47 -4.07 -12.07
C ALA A 196 -3.28 -3.12 -12.08
N GLN A 197 -3.03 -2.48 -10.96
CA GLN A 197 -1.77 -1.79 -10.72
C GLN A 197 -0.78 -2.76 -10.06
N VAL A 198 0.39 -2.94 -10.66
CA VAL A 198 1.48 -3.63 -9.97
C VAL A 198 2.06 -2.70 -8.93
N VAL A 199 2.07 -3.14 -7.69
CA VAL A 199 2.65 -2.40 -6.55
C VAL A 199 4.05 -2.89 -6.26
N ASP A 200 4.23 -4.23 -6.23
CA ASP A 200 5.51 -4.86 -5.94
C ASP A 200 5.70 -6.13 -6.73
N GLY A 201 6.96 -6.36 -7.12
CA GLY A 201 7.40 -7.59 -7.76
C GLY A 201 7.18 -7.63 -9.28
N GLU A 202 7.75 -8.65 -9.86
CA GLU A 202 7.61 -8.98 -11.27
C GLU A 202 6.55 -10.06 -11.42
N TRP A 203 5.55 -9.80 -12.25
CA TRP A 203 4.39 -10.67 -12.49
C TRP A 203 4.23 -10.95 -13.97
N ALA A 204 3.64 -12.09 -14.30
CA ALA A 204 3.30 -12.48 -15.66
C ALA A 204 1.87 -13.01 -15.75
N LEU A 205 1.24 -12.85 -16.93
CA LEU A 205 0.01 -13.56 -17.26
C LEU A 205 0.36 -15.05 -17.46
N ASP A 206 -0.42 -15.93 -16.83
CA ASP A 206 -0.19 -17.38 -16.82
C ASP A 206 -1.52 -18.16 -16.90
N GLY A 207 -1.80 -18.71 -18.06
CA GLY A 207 -2.90 -19.66 -18.27
C GLY A 207 -4.30 -19.15 -17.83
N GLY A 208 -4.62 -17.88 -18.10
CA GLY A 208 -5.88 -17.25 -17.69
C GLY A 208 -5.86 -16.73 -16.25
N GLY A 209 -4.67 -16.63 -15.64
CA GLY A 209 -4.42 -16.02 -14.35
C GLY A 209 -3.22 -15.09 -14.40
N VAL A 210 -2.80 -14.64 -13.23
CA VAL A 210 -1.58 -13.85 -13.02
C VAL A 210 -0.73 -14.49 -11.92
N ARG A 211 0.59 -14.47 -12.07
CA ARG A 211 1.54 -15.17 -11.21
C ARG A 211 2.81 -14.35 -11.04
N PRO A 212 3.41 -14.26 -9.84
CA PRO A 212 4.74 -13.65 -9.68
C PRO A 212 5.79 -14.53 -10.37
N THR A 213 6.79 -13.88 -10.98
CA THR A 213 7.93 -14.58 -11.61
C THR A 213 9.12 -14.69 -10.68
N VAL A 214 9.16 -13.85 -9.63
CA VAL A 214 10.15 -13.85 -8.56
C VAL A 214 9.43 -13.98 -7.23
N PHE A 215 9.75 -15.04 -6.49
CA PHE A 215 9.13 -15.36 -5.20
C PHE A 215 9.99 -14.78 -4.08
N ASP A 216 9.51 -13.73 -3.44
CA ASP A 216 10.21 -13.01 -2.40
C ASP A 216 9.21 -12.32 -1.48
N PHE A 217 9.71 -11.48 -0.59
CA PHE A 217 8.91 -10.66 0.31
C PHE A 217 7.88 -9.86 -0.49
N ASP A 218 6.62 -9.96 -0.15
CA ASP A 218 5.46 -9.27 -0.69
C ASP A 218 5.44 -8.94 -2.19
N ARG A 219 4.83 -9.83 -2.96
CA ARG A 219 4.48 -9.56 -4.37
C ARG A 219 3.03 -9.11 -4.39
N LEU A 220 2.76 -7.88 -4.86
CA LEU A 220 1.50 -7.19 -4.66
C LEU A 220 0.89 -6.68 -5.97
N LEU A 221 -0.38 -7.03 -6.21
CA LEU A 221 -1.22 -6.43 -7.24
C LEU A 221 -2.43 -5.75 -6.61
N ALA A 222 -2.68 -4.50 -6.96
CA ALA A 222 -3.81 -3.73 -6.47
C ALA A 222 -4.89 -3.56 -7.54
N LEU A 223 -6.16 -3.75 -7.15
CA LEU A 223 -7.33 -3.63 -8.02
C LEU A 223 -8.38 -2.73 -7.37
N GLY A 224 -9.17 -2.06 -8.19
CA GLY A 224 -10.28 -1.25 -7.74
C GLY A 224 -9.86 0.16 -7.34
N ASP A 225 -10.42 0.67 -6.24
CA ASP A 225 -10.34 2.10 -5.95
C ASP A 225 -10.39 2.39 -4.45
N LEU A 226 -9.73 3.45 -4.04
CA LEU A 226 -9.75 3.93 -2.65
C LEU A 226 -11.16 4.29 -2.15
N SER A 227 -12.12 4.53 -3.04
CA SER A 227 -13.51 4.84 -2.67
C SER A 227 -14.34 3.61 -2.30
N TRP A 228 -13.88 2.39 -2.56
CA TRP A 228 -14.65 1.19 -2.23
C TRP A 228 -14.82 1.05 -0.73
N ARG A 229 -16.05 0.67 -0.30
CA ARG A 229 -16.37 0.57 1.12
C ARG A 229 -16.78 -0.83 1.55
N ASP A 230 -17.90 -1.32 1.00
CA ASP A 230 -18.46 -2.61 1.34
C ASP A 230 -18.45 -3.48 0.09
N TYR A 231 -17.77 -4.61 0.16
CA TYR A 231 -17.64 -5.49 -1.01
C TYR A 231 -17.20 -6.89 -0.62
N THR A 232 -17.41 -7.80 -1.54
CA THR A 232 -16.98 -9.19 -1.45
C THR A 232 -16.05 -9.50 -2.61
N VAL A 233 -14.91 -10.07 -2.31
CA VAL A 233 -13.93 -10.55 -3.29
C VAL A 233 -14.03 -12.06 -3.37
N THR A 234 -13.99 -12.60 -4.59
CA THR A 234 -13.89 -14.03 -4.86
C THR A 234 -12.79 -14.25 -5.89
N VAL A 235 -11.78 -15.04 -5.55
CA VAL A 235 -10.64 -15.30 -6.43
C VAL A 235 -10.17 -16.74 -6.34
N PRO A 236 -10.01 -17.45 -7.49
CA PRO A 236 -9.35 -18.75 -7.53
C PRO A 236 -7.84 -18.56 -7.31
N ILE A 237 -7.27 -19.31 -6.39
CA ILE A 237 -5.82 -19.33 -6.13
C ILE A 237 -5.30 -20.75 -6.21
N THR A 238 -4.22 -20.95 -6.97
CA THR A 238 -3.48 -22.21 -7.05
C THR A 238 -2.08 -21.98 -6.56
N VAL A 239 -1.67 -22.63 -5.49
CA VAL A 239 -0.31 -22.57 -4.97
C VAL A 239 0.49 -23.72 -5.55
N PHE A 240 1.67 -23.46 -6.10
CA PHE A 240 2.58 -24.45 -6.67
C PHE A 240 3.73 -24.79 -5.72
N GLY A 241 4.10 -23.89 -4.81
CA GLY A 241 5.14 -24.10 -3.82
C GLY A 241 5.43 -22.82 -3.03
N ILE A 242 6.39 -22.93 -2.12
CA ILE A 242 6.84 -21.83 -1.28
C ILE A 242 8.36 -21.65 -1.37
N ASP A 243 8.83 -20.43 -1.16
CA ASP A 243 10.23 -20.12 -0.92
C ASP A 243 10.49 -20.14 0.60
N GLU A 244 11.38 -21.06 1.03
CA GLU A 244 11.71 -21.24 2.45
C GLU A 244 12.47 -20.05 3.05
N SER A 245 13.02 -19.15 2.24
CA SER A 245 13.63 -17.92 2.76
C SER A 245 12.61 -17.09 3.56
N GLY A 246 11.32 -17.23 3.27
CA GLY A 246 10.23 -16.62 4.01
C GLY A 246 10.14 -17.04 5.48
N TYR A 247 10.79 -18.13 5.91
CA TYR A 247 10.86 -18.48 7.33
C TYR A 247 11.94 -17.70 8.09
N ALA A 248 12.80 -16.97 7.38
CA ALA A 248 13.86 -16.19 7.99
C ALA A 248 13.39 -14.78 8.38
N GLY A 249 14.04 -14.21 9.38
CA GLY A 249 13.83 -12.81 9.78
C GLY A 249 12.45 -12.52 10.31
N ALA A 250 11.95 -11.34 9.95
CA ALA A 250 10.70 -10.81 10.45
C ALA A 250 9.45 -11.43 9.82
N SER A 251 9.59 -12.13 8.68
CA SER A 251 8.46 -12.70 7.93
C SER A 251 7.74 -13.82 8.68
N ASN A 252 8.48 -14.64 9.41
CA ASN A 252 7.98 -15.83 10.12
C ASN A 252 7.16 -16.80 9.25
N GLY A 253 7.46 -16.84 7.95
CA GLY A 253 6.94 -17.82 7.00
C GLY A 253 6.16 -17.26 5.82
N PRO A 254 6.07 -18.07 4.74
CA PRO A 254 5.33 -17.72 3.53
C PRO A 254 3.83 -17.54 3.74
N GLY A 255 3.19 -16.80 2.83
CA GLY A 255 1.74 -16.60 2.87
C GLY A 255 1.14 -16.14 1.54
N VAL A 256 -0.12 -16.50 1.28
CA VAL A 256 -0.85 -16.11 0.07
C VAL A 256 -2.30 -15.76 0.40
N GLY A 257 -2.80 -14.69 -0.17
CA GLY A 257 -4.18 -14.29 0.10
C GLY A 257 -4.63 -13.00 -0.56
N VAL A 258 -5.69 -12.45 0.02
CA VAL A 258 -6.34 -11.22 -0.45
C VAL A 258 -6.57 -10.28 0.72
N MET A 259 -6.40 -8.98 0.46
CA MET A 259 -6.68 -7.93 1.44
C MET A 259 -7.76 -7.01 0.92
N VAL A 260 -8.69 -6.64 1.77
CA VAL A 260 -9.74 -5.65 1.49
C VAL A 260 -9.47 -4.36 2.24
N ARG A 261 -9.97 -3.24 1.70
CA ARG A 261 -9.77 -1.88 2.24
C ARG A 261 -8.30 -1.49 2.37
N TRP A 262 -7.48 -1.88 1.40
CA TRP A 262 -6.10 -1.43 1.32
C TRP A 262 -6.00 0.03 0.87
N GLN A 263 -5.06 0.79 1.44
CA GLN A 263 -4.90 2.23 1.18
C GLN A 263 -3.51 2.61 0.66
N GLY A 264 -2.68 1.63 0.36
CA GLY A 264 -1.33 1.85 -0.16
C GLY A 264 -0.24 1.87 0.91
N HIS A 265 1.00 1.89 0.45
CA HIS A 265 2.15 2.10 1.31
C HIS A 265 2.29 3.58 1.70
N TYR A 266 2.99 3.85 2.82
CA TYR A 266 3.33 5.21 3.24
C TYR A 266 4.78 5.28 3.72
N ASP A 267 5.32 6.49 3.83
CA ASP A 267 6.62 6.71 4.43
C ASP A 267 6.55 6.45 5.93
N ALA A 268 7.29 5.45 6.40
CA ALA A 268 7.38 5.10 7.82
C ALA A 268 8.29 6.05 8.63
N GLY A 269 8.66 7.20 8.05
CA GLY A 269 9.52 8.19 8.70
C GLY A 269 11.02 7.93 8.52
N ASN A 270 11.39 6.99 7.66
CA ASN A 270 12.79 6.67 7.36
C ASN A 270 13.30 7.31 6.05
N GLY A 271 12.44 7.98 5.29
CA GLY A 271 12.77 8.62 4.01
C GLY A 271 13.22 7.67 2.91
N VAL A 272 12.99 6.36 3.08
CA VAL A 272 13.41 5.33 2.12
C VAL A 272 12.36 5.19 1.02
N THR A 273 12.81 5.02 -0.22
CA THR A 273 11.97 4.68 -1.37
C THR A 273 12.44 3.37 -1.97
N PRO A 274 11.54 2.44 -2.31
CA PRO A 274 10.09 2.52 -2.17
C PRO A 274 9.66 2.53 -0.71
N ARG A 275 8.51 3.16 -0.42
CA ARG A 275 7.95 3.26 0.93
C ARG A 275 7.62 1.89 1.48
N THR A 276 8.05 1.62 2.71
CA THR A 276 7.87 0.30 3.35
C THR A 276 6.74 0.25 4.37
N GLY A 277 6.21 1.41 4.77
CA GLY A 277 5.12 1.49 5.72
C GLY A 277 3.80 0.97 5.15
N TRP A 278 3.07 0.20 5.94
CA TRP A 278 1.71 -0.20 5.64
C TRP A 278 0.75 0.76 6.34
N ARG A 279 -0.18 1.35 5.57
CA ARG A 279 -1.27 2.11 6.16
C ARG A 279 -2.17 1.19 6.96
N ARG A 280 -3.13 1.78 7.70
CA ARG A 280 -4.12 0.98 8.41
C ARG A 280 -4.57 -0.17 7.55
N LEU A 281 -4.45 -1.37 8.08
CA LEU A 281 -4.93 -2.56 7.40
C LEU A 281 -6.44 -2.65 7.56
N GLY A 282 -7.11 -3.00 6.46
CA GLY A 282 -8.45 -3.52 6.52
C GLY A 282 -8.46 -4.98 6.96
N GLY A 283 -9.03 -5.86 6.16
CA GLY A 283 -8.99 -7.30 6.43
C GLY A 283 -8.06 -8.02 5.45
N LEU A 284 -7.11 -8.81 5.96
CA LEU A 284 -6.30 -9.73 5.18
C LEU A 284 -6.74 -11.16 5.46
N GLY A 285 -7.37 -11.81 4.49
CA GLY A 285 -7.67 -13.24 4.50
C GLY A 285 -6.61 -13.98 3.71
N TRP A 286 -5.82 -14.81 4.35
CA TRP A 286 -4.72 -15.50 3.71
C TRP A 286 -4.48 -16.91 4.26
N TYR A 287 -3.74 -17.72 3.52
CA TYR A 287 -3.16 -18.96 4.00
C TYR A 287 -1.70 -18.73 4.36
N ARG A 288 -1.27 -19.29 5.47
CA ARG A 288 0.05 -19.06 6.02
C ARG A 288 0.75 -20.36 6.35
N TRP A 289 2.04 -20.41 6.08
CA TRP A 289 2.98 -21.40 6.58
C TRP A 289 3.86 -20.72 7.62
N GLN A 290 4.00 -21.33 8.79
CA GLN A 290 4.81 -20.79 9.88
C GLN A 290 5.79 -21.85 10.38
N LYS A 291 6.90 -21.42 10.95
CA LYS A 291 7.90 -22.29 11.56
C LYS A 291 8.27 -21.75 12.93
N GLU A 292 8.15 -22.60 13.97
CA GLU A 292 8.62 -22.31 15.32
C GLU A 292 9.58 -23.43 15.75
N GLY A 293 10.86 -23.12 15.86
CA GLY A 293 11.90 -24.16 16.00
C GLY A 293 11.88 -25.13 14.80
N GLU A 294 11.65 -26.41 15.06
CA GLU A 294 11.50 -27.44 14.03
C GLU A 294 10.03 -27.80 13.74
N VAL A 295 9.09 -27.07 14.35
CA VAL A 295 7.65 -27.33 14.15
C VAL A 295 7.11 -26.43 13.05
N TYR A 296 6.52 -27.07 12.03
CA TYR A 296 5.80 -26.39 10.95
C TYR A 296 4.30 -26.40 11.25
N THR A 297 3.67 -25.25 11.14
CA THR A 297 2.23 -25.07 11.23
C THR A 297 1.72 -24.35 10.00
N GLU A 298 0.48 -24.63 9.62
CA GLU A 298 -0.13 -23.99 8.46
C GLU A 298 -1.65 -23.87 8.64
N GLY A 299 -2.25 -22.90 7.97
CA GLY A 299 -3.70 -22.72 8.01
C GLY A 299 -4.13 -21.34 7.50
N PHE A 300 -5.45 -21.13 7.53
CA PHE A 300 -6.03 -19.85 7.17
C PHE A 300 -6.06 -18.91 8.36
N GLN A 301 -5.71 -17.65 8.11
CA GLN A 301 -5.81 -16.57 9.08
C GLN A 301 -6.59 -15.41 8.49
N LEU A 302 -7.30 -14.72 9.34
CA LEU A 302 -7.88 -13.41 9.09
C LEU A 302 -7.19 -12.40 10.00
N LEU A 303 -6.46 -11.46 9.41
CA LEU A 303 -5.85 -10.34 10.13
C LEU A 303 -6.67 -9.07 9.88
N GLY A 304 -6.75 -8.23 10.88
CA GLY A 304 -7.37 -6.90 10.82
C GLY A 304 -6.35 -5.78 11.05
N HIS A 305 -6.85 -4.67 11.54
CA HIS A 305 -6.06 -3.48 11.82
C HIS A 305 -4.78 -3.77 12.62
N ASN A 306 -3.68 -3.15 12.22
CA ASN A 306 -2.33 -3.36 12.78
C ASN A 306 -1.87 -4.83 12.76
N GLY A 307 -2.36 -5.61 11.79
CA GLY A 307 -2.01 -7.02 11.65
C GLY A 307 -2.50 -7.92 12.78
N ARG A 308 -3.41 -7.44 13.62
CA ARG A 308 -3.96 -8.23 14.69
C ARG A 308 -4.74 -9.42 14.13
N GLU A 309 -4.45 -10.60 14.65
CA GLU A 309 -5.22 -11.78 14.31
C GLU A 309 -6.66 -11.66 14.82
N LEU A 310 -7.60 -11.79 13.92
CA LEU A 310 -9.03 -11.84 14.22
C LEU A 310 -9.52 -13.27 14.35
N GLY A 311 -8.92 -14.21 13.64
CA GLY A 311 -9.28 -15.62 13.73
C GLY A 311 -8.49 -16.52 12.80
N THR A 312 -8.52 -17.81 13.06
CA THR A 312 -7.83 -18.86 12.29
C THR A 312 -8.76 -20.02 11.94
N SER A 313 -8.34 -20.81 10.94
CA SER A 313 -8.92 -22.09 10.58
C SER A 313 -7.80 -23.06 10.22
N ALA A 314 -7.77 -24.20 10.87
CA ALA A 314 -6.74 -25.24 10.69
C ALA A 314 -6.89 -26.07 9.40
N ARG A 315 -7.78 -25.67 8.49
CA ARG A 315 -7.93 -26.36 7.19
C ARG A 315 -6.65 -26.19 6.37
N ARG A 316 -6.26 -27.25 5.67
CA ARG A 316 -5.04 -27.30 4.86
C ARG A 316 -5.32 -27.07 3.40
N LEU A 317 -4.36 -26.47 2.73
CA LEU A 317 -4.29 -26.27 1.30
C LEU A 317 -3.26 -27.24 0.71
N ASN A 318 -3.62 -27.88 -0.40
CA ASN A 318 -2.71 -28.76 -1.13
C ASN A 318 -2.12 -28.01 -2.35
N PHE A 319 -0.84 -28.16 -2.60
CA PHE A 319 -0.20 -27.60 -3.77
C PHE A 319 -0.77 -28.20 -5.07
N GLY A 320 -0.86 -27.36 -6.11
CA GLY A 320 -1.43 -27.73 -7.41
C GLY A 320 -2.95 -27.80 -7.46
N VAL A 321 -3.62 -27.67 -6.31
CA VAL A 321 -5.10 -27.63 -6.23
C VAL A 321 -5.56 -26.19 -6.23
N THR A 322 -6.55 -25.87 -7.06
CA THR A 322 -7.19 -24.56 -7.07
C THR A 322 -8.21 -24.45 -5.94
N TYR A 323 -8.07 -23.43 -5.11
CA TYR A 323 -9.04 -23.08 -4.07
C TYR A 323 -9.65 -21.72 -4.37
N ILE A 324 -10.92 -21.57 -4.03
CA ILE A 324 -11.63 -20.29 -4.10
C ILE A 324 -11.48 -19.58 -2.75
N PHE A 325 -10.84 -18.44 -2.76
CA PHE A 325 -10.76 -17.53 -1.61
C PHE A 325 -11.89 -16.52 -1.72
N LYS A 326 -12.72 -16.41 -0.69
CA LYS A 326 -13.78 -15.42 -0.64
C LYS A 326 -13.68 -14.62 0.65
N LEU A 327 -13.45 -13.32 0.49
CA LEU A 327 -13.31 -12.36 1.60
C LEU A 327 -14.32 -11.25 1.41
N ALA A 328 -15.11 -10.99 2.45
CA ALA A 328 -16.11 -9.94 2.48
C ALA A 328 -15.83 -8.94 3.58
N VAL A 329 -16.12 -7.67 3.32
CA VAL A 329 -16.12 -6.61 4.32
C VAL A 329 -17.45 -5.84 4.26
N THR A 330 -18.01 -5.58 5.44
CA THR A 330 -19.24 -4.80 5.62
C THR A 330 -19.03 -3.78 6.73
N THR A 331 -19.39 -2.53 6.49
CA THR A 331 -19.34 -1.45 7.48
C THR A 331 -20.41 -1.65 8.53
N ASN A 332 -20.06 -1.48 9.79
CA ASN A 332 -20.98 -1.45 10.92
C ASN A 332 -21.22 -0.01 11.39
N PRO A 333 -22.38 0.29 11.98
CA PRO A 333 -22.66 1.61 12.53
C PRO A 333 -21.89 1.93 13.82
N ASP A 334 -21.36 0.92 14.50
CA ASP A 334 -20.62 1.06 15.75
C ASP A 334 -19.16 1.45 15.44
N PRO A 335 -18.70 2.65 15.82
CA PRO A 335 -17.34 3.10 15.54
C PRO A 335 -16.26 2.34 16.33
N ALA A 336 -16.62 1.67 17.41
CA ALA A 336 -15.70 0.79 18.16
C ALA A 336 -15.44 -0.53 17.43
N LEU A 337 -16.37 -0.93 16.55
CA LEU A 337 -16.32 -2.18 15.79
C LEU A 337 -16.76 -1.88 14.34
N PRO A 338 -16.00 -1.06 13.59
CA PRO A 338 -16.49 -0.38 12.39
C PRO A 338 -16.72 -1.29 11.21
N ALA A 339 -16.23 -2.53 11.24
CA ALA A 339 -16.39 -3.49 10.16
C ALA A 339 -16.72 -4.90 10.66
N THR A 340 -17.31 -5.69 9.78
CA THR A 340 -17.40 -7.15 9.89
C THR A 340 -16.67 -7.75 8.70
N TYR A 341 -15.71 -8.61 8.98
CA TYR A 341 -14.96 -9.39 8.00
C TYR A 341 -15.42 -10.83 8.01
N ARG A 342 -15.61 -11.41 6.80
CA ARG A 342 -16.00 -12.81 6.62
C ARG A 342 -15.06 -13.44 5.61
N PHE A 343 -14.43 -14.53 5.99
CA PHE A 343 -13.47 -15.23 5.14
C PHE A 343 -13.81 -16.72 5.07
N LYS A 344 -13.80 -17.27 3.85
CA LYS A 344 -13.93 -18.70 3.60
C LYS A 344 -13.14 -19.13 2.39
N VAL A 345 -12.73 -20.40 2.41
CA VAL A 345 -11.97 -21.02 1.33
C VAL A 345 -12.50 -22.42 1.07
N TRP A 346 -12.61 -22.81 -0.18
CA TRP A 346 -13.02 -24.18 -0.56
C TRP A 346 -12.33 -24.57 -1.89
N SER A 347 -12.21 -25.86 -2.15
CA SER A 347 -11.69 -26.36 -3.42
C SER A 347 -12.59 -25.95 -4.58
N ALA A 348 -12.02 -25.49 -5.68
CA ALA A 348 -12.76 -25.11 -6.88
C ALA A 348 -13.58 -26.26 -7.49
N SER A 349 -13.27 -27.51 -7.13
CA SER A 349 -14.04 -28.70 -7.53
C SER A 349 -15.29 -28.96 -6.69
N GLN A 350 -15.51 -28.17 -5.64
CA GLN A 350 -16.63 -28.32 -4.71
C GLN A 350 -17.59 -27.12 -4.81
N ALA A 351 -18.83 -27.33 -4.41
CA ALA A 351 -19.79 -26.24 -4.28
C ALA A 351 -19.37 -25.27 -3.15
N GLU A 352 -19.74 -24.02 -3.31
CA GLU A 352 -19.49 -23.00 -2.28
C GLU A 352 -20.17 -23.40 -0.96
N PRO A 353 -19.44 -23.47 0.17
CA PRO A 353 -20.03 -23.75 1.47
C PRO A 353 -20.92 -22.59 1.93
N VAL A 354 -22.04 -22.91 2.60
CA VAL A 354 -22.95 -21.90 3.16
C VAL A 354 -22.27 -21.14 4.30
N ALA A 355 -21.57 -21.85 5.19
CA ALA A 355 -20.89 -21.27 6.35
C ALA A 355 -19.61 -20.53 5.95
N TRP A 356 -19.29 -19.49 6.70
CA TRP A 356 -17.99 -18.85 6.67
C TRP A 356 -17.01 -19.60 7.58
N ASP A 357 -15.74 -19.73 7.15
CA ASP A 357 -14.70 -20.35 8.00
C ASP A 357 -14.36 -19.43 9.18
N ILE A 358 -14.31 -18.12 8.91
CA ILE A 358 -14.01 -17.09 9.90
C ILE A 358 -14.96 -15.92 9.68
N GLU A 359 -15.66 -15.50 10.74
CA GLU A 359 -16.44 -14.26 10.78
C GLU A 359 -16.08 -13.50 12.04
N ARG A 360 -15.58 -12.27 11.89
CA ARG A 360 -15.11 -11.43 13.01
C ARG A 360 -15.45 -9.98 12.78
N ARG A 361 -15.65 -9.26 13.86
CA ARG A 361 -15.72 -7.80 13.85
C ARG A 361 -14.31 -7.23 13.90
N GLY A 362 -14.12 -6.14 13.21
CA GLY A 362 -12.92 -5.33 13.26
C GLY A 362 -12.76 -4.56 14.57
N MET A 363 -11.91 -3.56 14.56
CA MET A 363 -11.60 -2.76 15.75
C MET A 363 -11.55 -1.26 15.39
N ALA A 364 -11.63 -0.41 16.41
CA ALA A 364 -11.50 1.04 16.22
C ALA A 364 -10.21 1.40 15.50
N GLY A 365 -10.26 2.40 14.64
CA GLY A 365 -9.11 2.86 13.84
C GLY A 365 -8.96 2.20 12.48
N GLU A 366 -9.75 1.18 12.14
CA GLU A 366 -9.73 0.56 10.81
C GLU A 366 -10.13 1.52 9.70
N PRO A 367 -9.60 1.32 8.47
CA PRO A 367 -10.03 2.11 7.33
C PRO A 367 -11.51 1.85 7.00
N THR A 368 -12.25 2.91 6.70
CA THR A 368 -13.67 2.80 6.32
C THR A 368 -13.85 2.43 4.85
N GLY A 369 -12.76 2.33 4.10
CA GLY A 369 -12.74 1.89 2.70
C GLY A 369 -11.32 1.81 2.15
N GLY A 370 -11.21 1.35 0.94
CA GLY A 370 -9.97 1.13 0.22
C GLY A 370 -10.10 0.05 -0.83
N SER A 371 -9.06 -0.15 -1.58
CA SER A 371 -8.98 -1.07 -2.71
C SER A 371 -8.77 -2.53 -2.27
N LEU A 372 -8.66 -3.40 -3.24
CA LEU A 372 -8.32 -4.81 -3.10
C LEU A 372 -6.85 -5.04 -3.41
N LEU A 373 -6.19 -5.91 -2.64
CA LEU A 373 -4.83 -6.36 -2.89
C LEU A 373 -4.79 -7.89 -3.05
N LEU A 374 -4.13 -8.39 -4.10
CA LEU A 374 -3.66 -9.76 -4.20
C LEU A 374 -2.25 -9.83 -3.65
N LEU A 375 -1.96 -10.79 -2.79
CA LEU A 375 -0.70 -10.89 -2.06
C LEU A 375 -0.12 -12.29 -2.16
N ALA A 376 1.15 -12.37 -2.61
CA ALA A 376 1.99 -13.56 -2.55
C ALA A 376 3.29 -13.20 -1.83
N HIS A 377 3.47 -13.74 -0.61
CA HIS A 377 4.62 -13.53 0.25
C HIS A 377 5.46 -14.80 0.28
N HIS A 378 6.60 -14.81 -0.41
CA HIS A 378 7.45 -15.99 -0.59
C HIS A 378 6.69 -17.22 -1.12
N VAL A 379 5.72 -17.00 -2.00
CA VAL A 379 4.85 -18.06 -2.53
C VAL A 379 4.76 -17.98 -4.04
N ASP A 380 4.90 -19.13 -4.67
CA ASP A 380 4.56 -19.34 -6.06
C ASP A 380 3.08 -19.65 -6.18
N ALA A 381 2.30 -18.68 -6.58
CA ALA A 381 0.85 -18.81 -6.69
C ALA A 381 0.30 -18.14 -7.93
N ARG A 382 -0.67 -18.78 -8.57
CA ARG A 382 -1.47 -18.21 -9.66
C ARG A 382 -2.82 -17.75 -9.09
N PHE A 383 -3.15 -16.49 -9.37
CA PHE A 383 -4.44 -15.90 -9.09
C PHE A 383 -5.28 -15.90 -10.38
N GLY A 384 -6.43 -16.56 -10.35
CA GLY A 384 -7.38 -16.57 -11.46
C GLY A 384 -8.22 -15.29 -11.54
N ALA A 385 -9.25 -15.32 -12.37
CA ALA A 385 -10.16 -14.17 -12.53
C ALA A 385 -10.74 -13.70 -11.18
N VAL A 386 -10.65 -12.41 -10.92
CA VAL A 386 -11.12 -11.80 -9.68
C VAL A 386 -12.52 -11.26 -9.87
N ARG A 387 -13.46 -11.74 -9.04
CA ARG A 387 -14.81 -11.22 -8.97
C ARG A 387 -14.95 -10.33 -7.73
N VAL A 388 -15.47 -9.12 -7.92
CA VAL A 388 -15.78 -8.18 -6.86
C VAL A 388 -17.27 -7.84 -6.93
N ASP A 389 -18.02 -8.22 -5.89
CA ASP A 389 -19.39 -7.79 -5.69
C ASP A 389 -19.36 -6.53 -4.82
N LEU A 390 -19.34 -5.36 -5.47
CA LEU A 390 -19.29 -4.06 -4.81
C LEU A 390 -20.69 -3.66 -4.33
N ALA A 391 -20.85 -3.49 -3.03
CA ALA A 391 -22.13 -3.15 -2.41
C ALA A 391 -22.23 -1.65 -2.06
N ALA A 392 -21.11 -1.00 -1.74
CA ALA A 392 -21.11 0.42 -1.42
C ALA A 392 -19.75 1.09 -1.73
N VAL A 393 -19.85 2.37 -2.12
CA VAL A 393 -18.71 3.27 -2.29
C VAL A 393 -18.79 4.43 -1.30
N ARG A 394 -17.65 5.04 -0.99
CA ARG A 394 -17.58 6.24 -0.18
C ARG A 394 -17.70 7.48 -1.06
N PRO A 395 -18.36 8.54 -0.60
CA PRO A 395 -18.19 9.85 -1.20
C PRO A 395 -16.74 10.32 -1.04
N ARG A 396 -16.29 11.23 -1.88
CA ARG A 396 -14.98 11.89 -1.69
C ARG A 396 -14.87 12.48 -0.28
N PRO A 397 -13.69 12.46 0.34
CA PRO A 397 -13.53 13.06 1.65
C PRO A 397 -13.76 14.55 1.60
N THR A 398 -14.26 15.13 2.68
CA THR A 398 -14.43 16.56 2.84
C THR A 398 -13.52 17.09 3.94
N LEU A 399 -12.92 18.25 3.71
CA LEU A 399 -12.19 19.00 4.73
C LEU A 399 -13.02 20.19 5.14
N THR A 400 -13.49 20.20 6.39
CA THR A 400 -14.17 21.34 6.99
C THR A 400 -13.13 22.23 7.66
N ILE A 401 -13.04 23.47 7.25
CA ILE A 401 -12.12 24.45 7.80
C ILE A 401 -12.93 25.45 8.63
N LEU A 402 -12.62 25.53 9.92
CA LEU A 402 -13.18 26.47 10.86
C LEU A 402 -12.12 27.52 11.22
N THR A 403 -12.57 28.72 11.55
CA THR A 403 -11.72 29.78 12.09
C THR A 403 -12.18 30.17 13.50
N ASP A 404 -11.25 30.43 14.40
CA ASP A 404 -11.51 30.82 15.80
C ASP A 404 -10.53 31.89 16.26
N GLY A 405 -10.79 32.46 17.43
CA GLY A 405 -9.95 33.49 18.07
C GLY A 405 -10.44 34.93 17.87
N ALA A 406 -9.75 35.87 18.51
CA ALA A 406 -10.10 37.30 18.50
C ALA A 406 -9.61 38.04 17.23
N GLY A 407 -8.74 37.43 16.46
CA GLY A 407 -8.25 37.96 15.17
C GLY A 407 -9.09 37.45 13.99
N GLY A 408 -8.94 38.08 12.83
CA GLY A 408 -9.53 37.64 11.56
C GLY A 408 -8.52 37.02 10.63
N GLY A 409 -9.02 36.19 9.69
CA GLY A 409 -8.20 35.58 8.64
C GLY A 409 -8.96 34.55 7.84
N ARG A 410 -8.33 34.06 6.80
CA ARG A 410 -8.85 32.98 5.96
C ARG A 410 -7.77 31.93 5.71
N ILE A 411 -8.19 30.73 5.27
CA ILE A 411 -7.29 29.66 4.82
C ILE A 411 -7.43 29.50 3.31
N VAL A 412 -6.31 29.50 2.62
CA VAL A 412 -6.21 29.15 1.20
C VAL A 412 -5.73 27.69 1.13
N THR A 413 -6.35 26.89 0.28
CA THR A 413 -6.00 25.47 0.11
C THR A 413 -5.39 25.19 -1.24
N SER A 414 -4.45 24.25 -1.30
CA SER A 414 -3.91 23.70 -2.54
C SER A 414 -3.77 22.18 -2.37
N PRO A 415 -4.36 21.36 -3.26
CA PRO A 415 -5.28 21.76 -4.32
C PRO A 415 -6.62 22.32 -3.78
N ALA A 416 -7.47 22.77 -4.71
CA ALA A 416 -8.81 23.22 -4.35
C ALA A 416 -9.68 22.05 -3.85
N LEU A 417 -10.59 22.33 -2.90
CA LEU A 417 -11.52 21.33 -2.37
C LEU A 417 -12.67 21.01 -3.38
N PRO A 418 -13.24 19.80 -3.38
CA PRO A 418 -12.95 18.66 -2.48
C PRO A 418 -11.75 17.83 -2.97
N PRO A 419 -10.92 17.34 -2.04
CA PRO A 419 -9.74 16.55 -2.38
C PRO A 419 -10.10 15.13 -2.83
N ARG A 420 -9.10 14.43 -3.35
CA ARG A 420 -9.18 12.99 -3.62
C ARG A 420 -8.79 12.19 -2.36
N PHE A 421 -9.10 10.89 -2.35
CA PHE A 421 -8.65 10.01 -1.27
C PHE A 421 -7.11 9.94 -1.24
N GLY A 422 -6.53 10.15 -0.05
CA GLY A 422 -5.08 10.16 0.15
C GLY A 422 -4.37 11.41 -0.37
N GLU A 423 -5.09 12.43 -0.82
CA GLU A 423 -4.50 13.68 -1.28
C GLU A 423 -4.03 14.53 -0.11
N ASP A 424 -2.83 15.11 -0.26
CA ASP A 424 -2.30 16.07 0.69
C ASP A 424 -2.83 17.45 0.36
N VAL A 425 -3.58 18.05 1.28
CA VAL A 425 -4.07 19.41 1.16
C VAL A 425 -3.15 20.34 1.94
N LEU A 426 -2.48 21.23 1.23
CA LEU A 426 -1.70 22.32 1.82
C LEU A 426 -2.63 23.44 2.27
N LEU A 427 -2.40 23.96 3.48
CA LEU A 427 -3.23 24.95 4.14
C LEU A 427 -2.38 26.19 4.44
N PHE A 428 -2.69 27.28 3.78
CA PHE A 428 -1.97 28.55 3.92
C PHE A 428 -2.83 29.53 4.72
N PRO A 429 -2.48 29.81 6.00
CA PRO A 429 -3.14 30.85 6.76
C PRO A 429 -2.86 32.22 6.16
N ALA A 430 -3.91 33.00 5.93
CA ALA A 430 -3.85 34.38 5.47
C ALA A 430 -4.55 35.28 6.50
N PRO A 431 -3.82 35.79 7.55
CA PRO A 431 -4.38 36.66 8.55
C PRO A 431 -4.83 37.99 7.95
N ASP A 432 -5.90 38.56 8.49
CA ASP A 432 -6.34 39.91 8.16
C ASP A 432 -5.38 40.95 8.79
N LEU A 433 -5.45 42.20 8.34
CA LEU A 433 -4.64 43.29 8.87
C LEU A 433 -4.85 43.45 10.38
N GLY A 434 -3.77 43.48 11.16
CA GLY A 434 -3.83 43.55 12.62
C GLY A 434 -4.07 42.21 13.31
N SER A 435 -4.08 41.13 12.55
CA SER A 435 -4.21 39.75 13.05
C SER A 435 -2.95 38.92 12.74
N ARG A 436 -2.78 37.85 13.46
CA ARG A 436 -1.72 36.84 13.21
C ARG A 436 -2.30 35.44 13.33
N PHE A 437 -1.72 34.49 12.59
CA PHE A 437 -2.04 33.10 12.75
C PHE A 437 -1.50 32.56 14.08
N GLY A 438 -2.37 31.98 14.88
CA GLY A 438 -2.07 31.45 16.22
C GLY A 438 -1.77 29.97 16.23
N GLY A 439 -2.33 29.21 15.26
CA GLY A 439 -2.10 27.76 15.15
C GLY A 439 -3.31 27.00 14.64
N TRP A 440 -3.10 25.71 14.48
CA TRP A 440 -4.09 24.70 14.07
C TRP A 440 -4.59 23.92 15.27
N ALA A 441 -5.83 23.47 15.22
CA ALA A 441 -6.43 22.52 16.14
C ALA A 441 -7.35 21.54 15.41
N GLY A 442 -7.59 20.35 16.01
CA GLY A 442 -8.39 19.28 15.41
C GLY A 442 -7.52 18.26 14.70
N ALA A 443 -7.82 17.92 13.44
CA ALA A 443 -7.04 16.93 12.68
C ALA A 443 -5.62 17.43 12.27
N LEU A 444 -5.30 18.68 12.49
CA LEU A 444 -3.98 19.26 12.38
C LEU A 444 -3.74 20.15 13.59
N GLU A 445 -2.57 20.07 14.23
CA GLU A 445 -2.20 20.93 15.36
C GLU A 445 -0.84 21.60 15.12
N GLY A 446 -0.51 22.51 16.03
CA GLY A 446 0.74 23.27 15.95
C GLY A 446 0.62 24.52 15.07
N THR A 447 1.75 25.01 14.59
CA THR A 447 1.86 26.32 13.90
C THR A 447 2.50 26.21 12.51
N ALA A 448 2.58 24.99 11.95
CA ALA A 448 3.16 24.79 10.62
C ALA A 448 2.45 25.65 9.56
N ASN A 449 3.24 26.31 8.70
CA ASN A 449 2.75 27.11 7.59
C ASN A 449 3.65 26.88 6.36
N PRO A 450 3.15 26.20 5.30
CA PRO A 450 1.80 25.63 5.24
C PRO A 450 1.58 24.47 6.21
N GLY A 451 0.34 24.32 6.68
CA GLY A 451 -0.12 23.07 7.27
C GLY A 451 -0.38 22.03 6.19
N VAL A 452 -0.27 20.73 6.51
CA VAL A 452 -0.54 19.63 5.55
C VAL A 452 -1.49 18.64 6.19
N VAL A 453 -2.56 18.28 5.47
CA VAL A 453 -3.52 17.24 5.89
C VAL A 453 -3.71 16.23 4.77
N THR A 454 -3.39 14.95 5.01
CA THR A 454 -3.68 13.85 4.08
C THR A 454 -5.09 13.31 4.31
N LEU A 455 -5.94 13.29 3.28
CA LEU A 455 -7.36 13.02 3.45
C LEU A 455 -7.78 11.64 2.93
N PHE A 456 -7.84 10.65 3.82
CA PHE A 456 -8.52 9.37 3.55
C PHE A 456 -9.96 9.34 4.08
N GLU A 457 -10.27 10.19 5.06
CA GLU A 457 -11.57 10.33 5.71
C GLU A 457 -11.96 11.81 5.77
N SER A 458 -13.26 12.08 5.81
CA SER A 458 -13.74 13.44 6.06
C SER A 458 -13.33 13.88 7.46
N THR A 459 -12.81 15.10 7.56
CA THR A 459 -12.30 15.63 8.82
C THR A 459 -12.51 17.12 8.94
N SER A 460 -12.26 17.69 10.15
CA SER A 460 -12.32 19.11 10.42
C SER A 460 -11.04 19.60 11.08
N ILE A 461 -10.65 20.82 10.75
CA ILE A 461 -9.56 21.56 11.37
C ILE A 461 -10.06 22.94 11.80
N THR A 462 -9.43 23.51 12.80
CA THR A 462 -9.66 24.88 13.22
C THR A 462 -8.37 25.68 13.11
N ALA A 463 -8.41 26.81 12.42
CA ALA A 463 -7.34 27.79 12.37
C ALA A 463 -7.62 28.90 13.37
N THR A 464 -6.74 29.12 14.32
CA THR A 464 -6.88 30.19 15.32
C THR A 464 -6.16 31.44 14.82
N PHE A 465 -6.85 32.60 14.88
CA PHE A 465 -6.27 33.92 14.62
C PHE A 465 -6.35 34.76 15.86
N THR A 466 -5.25 35.44 16.20
CA THR A 466 -5.16 36.33 17.38
C THR A 466 -4.97 37.77 16.95
N THR A 467 -5.48 38.73 17.76
CA THR A 467 -5.21 40.16 17.57
C THR A 467 -3.78 40.50 17.98
N GLY A 468 -3.19 41.47 17.32
CA GLY A 468 -1.84 41.96 17.61
C GLY A 468 -0.78 41.37 16.69
N GLY A 469 -0.29 42.21 15.81
CA GLY A 469 0.83 41.98 14.91
C GLY A 469 0.91 43.13 13.93
N ASN A 470 2.10 43.68 13.71
CA ASN A 470 2.39 44.53 12.54
C ASN A 470 2.55 43.63 11.31
N GLY A 471 1.48 42.90 10.99
CA GLY A 471 1.49 41.95 9.86
C GLY A 471 1.33 42.71 8.56
N ILE A 472 2.33 42.62 7.70
CA ILE A 472 2.17 42.89 6.28
C ILE A 472 1.46 41.66 5.72
N ALA A 473 0.24 41.79 5.26
CA ALA A 473 -0.44 40.74 4.51
C ALA A 473 0.28 40.62 3.14
N LEU A 474 1.15 39.60 3.00
CA LEU A 474 1.71 39.27 1.70
C LEU A 474 0.63 38.52 0.89
N PRO A 475 0.37 38.91 -0.37
CA PRO A 475 -0.54 38.16 -1.22
C PRO A 475 0.04 36.74 -1.44
N VAL A 476 -0.76 35.74 -1.14
CA VAL A 476 -0.40 34.36 -1.53
C VAL A 476 -0.65 34.25 -3.02
N VAL A 477 0.41 34.29 -3.81
CA VAL A 477 0.34 34.00 -5.25
C VAL A 477 0.53 32.50 -5.40
N LEU A 478 -0.56 31.77 -5.61
CA LEU A 478 -0.49 30.40 -6.09
C LEU A 478 -0.22 30.47 -7.60
N GLY A 479 0.99 30.08 -8.02
CA GLY A 479 1.29 29.95 -9.42
C GLY A 479 0.39 28.91 -10.05
N ASN A 480 -0.39 29.29 -11.06
CA ASN A 480 -1.02 28.34 -11.97
C ASN A 480 0.10 27.84 -12.92
N GLU A 481 0.64 26.65 -12.65
CA GLU A 481 1.41 25.89 -13.63
C GLU A 481 0.64 24.62 -14.04
#